data_b7e883694d5d77d778c170da6b4d45ed
#
_entry.id   b7e883694d5d77d778c170da6b4d45ed
#
_cell.length_a   1.000
_cell.length_b   1.000
_cell.length_c   1.000
_cell.angle_alpha   90.00
_cell.angle_beta   90.00
_cell.angle_gamma   90.00
#
_symmetry.space_group_name_H-M   'P 1'
#
loop_
_entity.id
_entity.type
_entity.pdbx_description
1 polymer ?
#
loop_
_entity_poly.entity_id
_entity_poly.type
_entity_poly.pdbx_seq_one_letter_code
_entity_poly.pdbx_strand_id
1 'polypeptide(L)'
;NAAYLASKKGLDILGSVKDALKSAKLDSKQRVFIQSDDTSVLEKFKASNPTYKRVLLFSKPISDAPKPVIDNIKKYADAVNIVKKSIMPETKIYITNRGTQVVKQMHAANISVYVSGFSTETLSMQLDFYSDPYIELISFIAEGVDGVITDNPKTASQFM
;
A
#
# COMPACT_ATOMS: atom_id res chain seq x y z
N ASN A 1 -14.52 0.69 -2.79
CA ASN A 1 -15.91 0.35 -3.18
C ASN A 1 -16.45 1.12 -4.41
N ALA A 2 -15.55 1.60 -5.29
CA ALA A 2 -15.93 2.37 -6.48
C ALA A 2 -16.83 1.57 -7.43
N ALA A 3 -16.53 0.28 -7.64
CA ALA A 3 -17.34 -0.60 -8.49
C ALA A 3 -18.77 -0.78 -7.96
N TYR A 4 -18.93 -0.93 -6.64
CA TYR A 4 -20.24 -1.02 -6.01
C TYR A 4 -21.04 0.28 -6.17
N LEU A 5 -20.40 1.43 -5.93
CA LEU A 5 -21.04 2.74 -6.06
C LEU A 5 -21.48 2.99 -7.51
N ALA A 6 -20.66 2.62 -8.48
CA ALA A 6 -21.01 2.73 -9.87
C ALA A 6 -22.22 1.83 -10.24
N SER A 7 -22.17 0.55 -9.84
CA SER A 7 -23.20 -0.43 -10.24
C SER A 7 -24.54 -0.26 -9.51
N LYS A 8 -24.51 0.12 -8.23
CA LYS A 8 -25.71 0.18 -7.36
C LYS A 8 -26.27 1.59 -7.16
N LYS A 9 -25.42 2.61 -7.31
CA LYS A 9 -25.81 4.01 -7.06
C LYS A 9 -25.66 4.93 -8.27
N GLY A 10 -25.17 4.40 -9.41
CA GLY A 10 -24.92 5.18 -10.62
C GLY A 10 -23.85 6.26 -10.47
N LEU A 11 -22.97 6.17 -9.45
CA LEU A 11 -21.94 7.15 -9.17
C LEU A 11 -20.65 6.79 -9.92
N ASP A 12 -20.26 7.62 -10.88
CA ASP A 12 -18.98 7.46 -11.59
C ASP A 12 -17.82 8.05 -10.78
N ILE A 13 -17.31 7.23 -9.86
CA ILE A 13 -16.16 7.61 -9.02
C ILE A 13 -14.90 7.82 -9.87
N LEU A 14 -14.67 7.01 -10.90
CA LEU A 14 -13.48 7.14 -11.75
C LEU A 14 -13.52 8.44 -12.57
N GLY A 15 -14.68 8.80 -13.11
CA GLY A 15 -14.90 10.10 -13.77
C GLY A 15 -14.65 11.26 -12.82
N SER A 16 -15.24 11.20 -11.61
CA SER A 16 -15.06 12.24 -10.59
C SER A 16 -13.58 12.42 -10.19
N VAL A 17 -12.83 11.35 -10.00
CA VAL A 17 -11.39 11.41 -9.73
C VAL A 17 -10.63 12.05 -10.90
N LYS A 18 -10.93 11.65 -12.12
CA LYS A 18 -10.33 12.23 -13.34
C LYS A 18 -10.57 13.74 -13.44
N ASP A 19 -11.80 14.16 -13.18
CA ASP A 19 -12.16 15.58 -13.23
C ASP A 19 -11.50 16.39 -12.10
N ALA A 20 -11.41 15.81 -10.91
CA ALA A 20 -10.67 16.40 -9.79
C ALA A 20 -9.17 16.57 -10.11
N LEU A 21 -8.53 15.57 -10.68
CA LEU A 21 -7.11 15.62 -11.10
C LEU A 21 -6.88 16.72 -12.16
N LYS A 22 -7.77 16.83 -13.14
CA LYS A 22 -7.72 17.90 -14.15
C LYS A 22 -7.93 19.29 -13.54
N SER A 23 -8.95 19.43 -12.69
CA SER A 23 -9.27 20.71 -12.05
C SER A 23 -8.15 21.20 -11.14
N ALA A 24 -7.49 20.27 -10.44
CA ALA A 24 -6.34 20.56 -9.60
C ALA A 24 -5.04 20.79 -10.40
N LYS A 25 -5.08 20.67 -11.73
CA LYS A 25 -3.90 20.76 -12.62
C LYS A 25 -2.76 19.82 -12.19
N LEU A 26 -3.11 18.67 -11.57
CA LEU A 26 -2.18 17.63 -11.19
C LEU A 26 -1.85 16.82 -12.44
N ASP A 27 -0.70 17.10 -13.02
CA ASP A 27 -0.19 16.37 -14.17
C ASP A 27 0.66 15.15 -13.72
N SER A 28 1.09 14.37 -14.69
CA SER A 28 1.92 13.16 -14.46
C SER A 28 3.29 13.44 -13.84
N LYS A 29 3.71 14.70 -13.74
CA LYS A 29 4.98 15.10 -13.11
C LYS A 29 4.87 15.14 -11.58
N GLN A 30 3.66 15.26 -11.04
CA GLN A 30 3.43 15.21 -9.61
C GLN A 30 3.33 13.75 -9.14
N ARG A 31 3.79 13.47 -7.92
CA ARG A 31 3.70 12.14 -7.30
C ARG A 31 2.28 11.86 -6.85
N VAL A 32 1.39 11.58 -7.80
CA VAL A 32 0.02 11.17 -7.53
C VAL A 32 -0.09 9.66 -7.67
N PHE A 33 -0.60 9.01 -6.63
CA PHE A 33 -0.87 7.59 -6.60
C PHE A 33 -2.36 7.36 -6.43
N ILE A 34 -2.90 6.46 -7.24
CA ILE A 34 -4.30 6.04 -7.13
C ILE A 34 -4.33 4.65 -6.51
N GLN A 35 -5.00 4.54 -5.37
CA GLN A 35 -5.07 3.29 -4.61
C GLN A 35 -6.46 2.69 -4.64
N SER A 36 -6.55 1.37 -4.82
CA SER A 36 -7.76 0.58 -4.68
C SER A 36 -7.43 -0.86 -4.28
N ASP A 37 -8.36 -1.50 -3.59
CA ASP A 37 -8.38 -2.95 -3.34
C ASP A 37 -9.07 -3.72 -4.50
N ASP A 38 -9.74 -3.01 -5.41
CA ASP A 38 -10.44 -3.57 -6.56
C ASP A 38 -9.58 -3.44 -7.83
N THR A 39 -9.12 -4.59 -8.31
CA THR A 39 -8.26 -4.67 -9.50
C THR A 39 -8.97 -4.18 -10.76
N SER A 40 -10.28 -4.36 -10.87
CA SER A 40 -11.06 -3.90 -12.03
C SER A 40 -11.11 -2.37 -12.12
N VAL A 41 -11.11 -1.70 -10.96
CA VAL A 41 -11.03 -0.23 -10.86
C VAL A 41 -9.66 0.25 -11.33
N LEU A 42 -8.58 -0.42 -10.89
CA LEU A 42 -7.22 -0.06 -11.29
C LEU A 42 -6.98 -0.30 -12.80
N GLU A 43 -7.53 -1.37 -13.36
CA GLU A 43 -7.47 -1.64 -14.81
C GLU A 43 -8.18 -0.56 -15.63
N LYS A 44 -9.42 -0.23 -15.26
CA LYS A 44 -10.19 0.84 -15.90
C LYS A 44 -9.49 2.19 -15.80
N PHE A 45 -8.92 2.48 -14.63
CA PHE A 45 -8.16 3.73 -14.43
C PHE A 45 -6.88 3.73 -15.29
N LYS A 46 -6.16 2.62 -15.39
CA LYS A 46 -5.00 2.46 -16.27
C LYS A 46 -5.33 2.75 -17.73
N ALA A 47 -6.43 2.20 -18.21
CA ALA A 47 -6.86 2.39 -19.59
C ALA A 47 -7.16 3.86 -19.92
N SER A 48 -7.75 4.60 -18.99
CA SER A 48 -8.12 6.02 -19.18
C SER A 48 -7.02 7.02 -18.80
N ASN A 49 -6.12 6.66 -17.88
CA ASN A 49 -5.10 7.54 -17.31
C ASN A 49 -3.78 6.78 -17.08
N PRO A 50 -3.08 6.36 -18.16
CA PRO A 50 -1.91 5.47 -18.06
C PRO A 50 -0.69 6.09 -17.37
N THR A 51 -0.62 7.42 -17.29
CA THR A 51 0.53 8.16 -16.74
C THR A 51 0.59 8.18 -15.22
N TYR A 52 -0.56 7.97 -14.54
CA TYR A 52 -0.60 7.95 -13.09
C TYR A 52 -0.23 6.58 -12.52
N LYS A 53 0.52 6.59 -11.43
CA LYS A 53 0.88 5.37 -10.70
C LYS A 53 -0.32 4.80 -9.94
N ARG A 54 -0.41 3.49 -9.92
CA ARG A 54 -1.51 2.74 -9.28
C ARG A 54 -0.96 1.86 -8.17
N VAL A 55 -1.66 1.84 -7.06
CA VAL A 55 -1.32 1.05 -5.88
C VAL A 55 -2.43 0.04 -5.61
N LEU A 56 -2.09 -1.23 -5.58
CA LEU A 56 -3.02 -2.28 -5.15
C LEU A 56 -2.95 -2.41 -3.63
N LEU A 57 -4.10 -2.23 -2.97
CA LEU A 57 -4.23 -2.42 -1.54
C LEU A 57 -4.53 -3.89 -1.20
N PHE A 58 -3.71 -4.47 -0.35
CA PHE A 58 -3.96 -5.75 0.29
C PHE A 58 -4.41 -5.54 1.73
N SER A 59 -5.68 -5.79 2.02
CA SER A 59 -6.24 -5.71 3.39
C SER A 59 -6.00 -6.98 4.21
N LYS A 60 -5.52 -8.06 3.58
CA LYS A 60 -5.14 -9.31 4.24
C LYS A 60 -3.63 -9.54 4.09
N PRO A 61 -2.99 -10.19 5.08
CA PRO A 61 -1.56 -10.51 4.99
C PRO A 61 -1.25 -11.40 3.78
N ILE A 62 -0.14 -11.06 3.12
CA ILE A 62 0.51 -11.89 2.10
C ILE A 62 1.95 -12.09 2.55
N SER A 63 2.35 -13.33 2.84
CA SER A 63 3.70 -13.63 3.36
C SER A 63 4.69 -13.95 2.26
N ASP A 64 4.20 -14.19 1.06
CA ASP A 64 4.99 -14.59 -0.09
C ASP A 64 4.33 -14.07 -1.36
N ALA A 65 5.14 -13.74 -2.35
CA ALA A 65 4.68 -13.24 -3.63
C ALA A 65 5.30 -14.07 -4.77
N PRO A 66 4.80 -15.30 -5.00
CA PRO A 66 5.30 -16.13 -6.08
C PRO A 66 5.05 -15.46 -7.43
N LYS A 67 5.87 -15.82 -8.41
CA LYS A 67 5.86 -15.21 -9.74
C LYS A 67 4.45 -15.03 -10.36
N PRO A 68 3.52 -16.00 -10.30
CA PRO A 68 2.17 -15.81 -10.84
C PRO A 68 1.40 -14.67 -10.17
N VAL A 69 1.56 -14.46 -8.87
CA VAL A 69 0.94 -13.35 -8.13
C VAL A 69 1.53 -12.02 -8.59
N ILE A 70 2.87 -11.95 -8.69
CA ILE A 70 3.58 -10.76 -9.18
C ILE A 70 3.16 -10.42 -10.61
N ASP A 71 3.14 -11.40 -11.51
CA ASP A 71 2.76 -11.21 -12.92
C ASP A 71 1.30 -10.73 -13.03
N ASN A 72 0.45 -11.16 -12.11
CA ASN A 72 -0.92 -10.67 -12.04
C ASN A 72 -0.98 -9.21 -11.57
N ILE A 73 -0.26 -8.84 -10.50
CA ILE A 73 -0.20 -7.46 -9.97
C ILE A 73 0.26 -6.48 -11.06
N LYS A 74 1.28 -6.82 -11.83
CA LYS A 74 1.84 -5.99 -12.91
C LYS A 74 0.83 -5.60 -13.99
N LYS A 75 -0.25 -6.34 -14.15
CA LYS A 75 -1.27 -6.01 -15.15
C LYS A 75 -1.95 -4.68 -14.84
N TYR A 76 -2.14 -4.36 -13.55
CA TYR A 76 -2.96 -3.23 -13.13
C TYR A 76 -2.32 -2.31 -12.10
N ALA A 77 -1.22 -2.68 -11.44
CA ALA A 77 -0.58 -1.86 -10.43
C ALA A 77 0.93 -1.71 -10.64
N ASP A 78 1.47 -0.59 -10.19
CA ASP A 78 2.90 -0.24 -10.21
C ASP A 78 3.51 -0.38 -8.81
N ALA A 79 2.67 -0.41 -7.80
CA ALA A 79 3.03 -0.57 -6.40
C ALA A 79 1.97 -1.35 -5.64
N VAL A 80 2.33 -1.83 -4.46
CA VAL A 80 1.42 -2.47 -3.52
C VAL A 80 1.43 -1.73 -2.19
N ASN A 81 0.28 -1.71 -1.53
CA ASN A 81 0.15 -1.34 -0.13
C ASN A 81 -0.27 -2.60 0.64
N ILE A 82 0.58 -3.08 1.54
CA ILE A 82 0.38 -4.30 2.30
C ILE A 82 0.35 -4.01 3.80
N VAL A 83 -0.30 -4.89 4.55
CA VAL A 83 -0.34 -4.77 6.02
C VAL A 83 0.97 -5.23 6.66
N LYS A 84 1.29 -4.70 7.84
CA LYS A 84 2.52 -5.01 8.60
C LYS A 84 2.82 -6.52 8.70
N LYS A 85 1.79 -7.33 8.99
CA LYS A 85 1.91 -8.80 9.10
C LYS A 85 2.36 -9.50 7.81
N SER A 86 2.31 -8.84 6.67
CA SER A 86 2.85 -9.35 5.41
C SER A 86 4.37 -9.36 5.41
N ILE A 87 4.99 -8.39 6.06
CA ILE A 87 6.43 -8.19 6.10
C ILE A 87 7.02 -8.88 7.33
N MET A 88 6.48 -8.56 8.51
CA MET A 88 6.86 -9.13 9.79
C MET A 88 5.65 -9.82 10.43
N PRO A 89 5.44 -11.13 10.14
CA PRO A 89 4.38 -11.88 10.80
C PRO A 89 4.65 -11.97 12.30
N GLU A 90 3.58 -11.87 13.08
CA GLU A 90 3.67 -12.02 14.53
C GLU A 90 3.36 -13.45 14.97
N THR A 91 3.93 -13.86 16.08
CA THR A 91 3.61 -15.10 16.77
C THR A 91 2.32 -14.95 17.58
N LYS A 92 1.82 -16.07 18.15
CA LYS A 92 0.66 -16.04 19.07
C LYS A 92 0.88 -15.20 20.34
N ILE A 93 2.13 -14.92 20.68
CA ILE A 93 2.52 -14.10 21.85
C ILE A 93 2.91 -12.67 21.46
N TYR A 94 2.46 -12.21 20.28
CA TYR A 94 2.69 -10.85 19.77
C TYR A 94 4.17 -10.45 19.65
N ILE A 95 5.04 -11.41 19.40
CA ILE A 95 6.44 -11.15 19.07
C ILE A 95 6.61 -11.29 17.55
N THR A 96 7.43 -10.44 16.94
CA THR A 96 7.71 -10.53 15.51
C THR A 96 8.41 -11.85 15.17
N ASN A 97 8.06 -12.41 14.04
CA ASN A 97 8.83 -13.48 13.43
C ASN A 97 9.83 -12.87 12.43
N ARG A 98 10.73 -13.69 11.90
CA ARG A 98 11.65 -13.23 10.83
C ARG A 98 10.85 -12.58 9.70
N GLY A 99 11.39 -11.51 9.12
CA GLY A 99 10.83 -10.87 7.95
C GLY A 99 10.63 -11.84 6.79
N THR A 100 9.57 -11.65 6.04
CA THR A 100 9.25 -12.45 4.85
C THR A 100 10.12 -12.00 3.67
N GLN A 101 10.04 -12.72 2.56
CA GLN A 101 10.72 -12.31 1.33
C GLN A 101 9.86 -11.41 0.43
N VAL A 102 8.64 -11.03 0.87
CA VAL A 102 7.66 -10.33 0.02
C VAL A 102 8.20 -9.03 -0.55
N VAL A 103 8.91 -8.22 0.25
CA VAL A 103 9.49 -6.95 -0.21
C VAL A 103 10.53 -7.20 -1.31
N LYS A 104 11.47 -8.12 -1.08
CA LYS A 104 12.51 -8.47 -2.07
C LYS A 104 11.93 -9.02 -3.35
N GLN A 105 10.89 -9.85 -3.25
CA GLN A 105 10.20 -10.44 -4.42
C GLN A 105 9.49 -9.37 -5.25
N MET A 106 8.83 -8.40 -4.61
CA MET A 106 8.20 -7.27 -5.28
C MET A 106 9.25 -6.37 -5.94
N HIS A 107 10.32 -6.01 -5.24
CA HIS A 107 11.40 -5.20 -5.79
C HIS A 107 12.10 -5.86 -6.99
N ALA A 108 12.34 -7.17 -6.94
CA ALA A 108 12.89 -7.92 -8.07
C ALA A 108 12.00 -7.81 -9.34
N ALA A 109 10.74 -7.47 -9.15
CA ALA A 109 9.78 -7.25 -10.22
C ALA A 109 9.53 -5.78 -10.54
N ASN A 110 10.28 -4.83 -9.97
CA ASN A 110 10.07 -3.39 -10.07
C ASN A 110 8.68 -2.93 -9.57
N ILE A 111 8.18 -3.54 -8.51
CA ILE A 111 6.96 -3.14 -7.82
C ILE A 111 7.37 -2.51 -6.50
N SER A 112 7.00 -1.25 -6.28
CA SER A 112 7.24 -0.57 -5.01
C SER A 112 6.32 -1.10 -3.91
N VAL A 113 6.81 -1.14 -2.67
CA VAL A 113 6.10 -1.68 -1.51
C VAL A 113 5.88 -0.59 -0.48
N TYR A 114 4.61 -0.25 -0.27
CA TYR A 114 4.15 0.57 0.85
C TYR A 114 3.57 -0.33 1.92
N VAL A 115 3.69 0.08 3.17
CA VAL A 115 3.14 -0.66 4.30
C VAL A 115 2.22 0.24 5.12
N SER A 116 1.06 -0.29 5.52
CA SER A 116 0.03 0.43 6.27
C SER A 116 -0.26 -0.21 7.63
N GLY A 117 -0.96 0.56 8.48
CA GLY A 117 -1.37 0.13 9.80
C GLY A 117 -0.47 0.66 10.93
N PHE A 118 0.24 1.76 10.69
CA PHE A 118 0.98 2.47 11.73
C PHE A 118 0.06 3.49 12.41
N SER A 119 -0.31 3.18 13.65
CA SER A 119 -1.09 4.07 14.51
C SER A 119 -0.44 4.11 15.88
N THR A 120 -0.23 5.31 16.39
CA THR A 120 0.31 5.52 17.74
C THR A 120 -0.76 5.48 18.84
N GLU A 121 -2.04 5.49 18.45
CA GLU A 121 -3.18 5.58 19.36
C GLU A 121 -3.74 4.23 19.74
N THR A 122 -3.36 3.17 19.05
CA THR A 122 -3.87 1.82 19.29
C THR A 122 -2.74 0.88 19.74
N LEU A 123 -3.05 -0.01 20.68
CA LEU A 123 -2.15 -1.08 21.13
C LEU A 123 -1.90 -2.17 20.08
N SER A 124 -1.81 -1.77 18.81
CA SER A 124 -1.54 -2.71 17.71
C SER A 124 -0.06 -2.99 17.49
N MET A 125 0.81 -2.38 18.30
CA MET A 125 2.25 -2.60 18.23
C MET A 125 2.62 -3.95 18.86
N GLN A 126 3.54 -4.63 18.23
CA GLN A 126 4.09 -5.89 18.72
C GLN A 126 4.93 -5.63 19.98
N LEU A 127 4.98 -6.62 20.88
CA LEU A 127 5.65 -6.48 22.18
C LEU A 127 7.17 -6.19 22.06
N ASP A 128 7.81 -6.71 21.04
CA ASP A 128 9.24 -6.52 20.77
C ASP A 128 9.61 -5.12 20.26
N PHE A 129 8.64 -4.29 19.94
CA PHE A 129 8.88 -2.86 19.69
C PHE A 129 8.74 -2.00 20.95
N TYR A 130 8.51 -2.58 22.12
CA TYR A 130 8.43 -1.90 23.40
C TYR A 130 7.43 -0.74 23.44
N SER A 131 6.37 -0.82 22.65
CA SER A 131 5.42 0.29 22.44
C SER A 131 6.07 1.60 21.93
N ASP A 132 7.23 1.50 21.31
CA ASP A 132 7.92 2.64 20.71
C ASP A 132 7.63 2.67 19.21
N PRO A 133 6.86 3.66 18.72
CA PRO A 133 6.52 3.77 17.29
C PRO A 133 7.74 3.99 16.41
N TYR A 134 8.83 4.49 16.97
CA TYR A 134 10.07 4.72 16.24
C TYR A 134 10.81 3.41 15.98
N ILE A 135 10.90 2.54 16.97
CA ILE A 135 11.51 1.21 16.81
C ILE A 135 10.71 0.42 15.77
N GLU A 136 9.41 0.49 15.82
CA GLU A 136 8.55 -0.14 14.80
C GLU A 136 8.86 0.39 13.41
N LEU A 137 8.84 1.71 13.20
CA LEU A 137 9.10 2.34 11.90
C LEU A 137 10.48 1.97 11.33
N ILE A 138 11.53 2.08 12.15
CA ILE A 138 12.90 1.72 11.75
C ILE A 138 12.98 0.26 11.32
N SER A 139 12.31 -0.64 12.03
CA SER A 139 12.31 -2.06 11.71
C SER A 139 11.72 -2.34 10.32
N PHE A 140 10.61 -1.68 9.96
CA PHE A 140 10.02 -1.81 8.63
C PHE A 140 10.86 -1.14 7.54
N ILE A 141 11.48 0.01 7.82
CA ILE A 141 12.42 0.66 6.90
C ILE A 141 13.62 -0.26 6.62
N ALA A 142 14.13 -0.95 7.64
CA ALA A 142 15.25 -1.90 7.50
C ALA A 142 14.89 -3.12 6.61
N GLU A 143 13.60 -3.50 6.55
CA GLU A 143 13.13 -4.52 5.60
C GLU A 143 13.06 -4.03 4.15
N GLY A 144 13.31 -2.74 3.92
CA GLY A 144 13.43 -2.15 2.60
C GLY A 144 12.13 -1.66 1.98
N VAL A 145 11.11 -1.32 2.78
CA VAL A 145 9.88 -0.75 2.24
C VAL A 145 10.13 0.64 1.62
N ASP A 146 9.39 0.98 0.56
CA ASP A 146 9.52 2.26 -0.14
C ASP A 146 8.79 3.41 0.57
N GLY A 147 7.93 3.09 1.52
CA GLY A 147 7.23 4.07 2.33
C GLY A 147 6.21 3.47 3.28
N VAL A 148 5.75 4.30 4.20
CA VAL A 148 4.76 3.94 5.21
C VAL A 148 3.50 4.79 5.08
N ILE A 149 2.35 4.19 5.38
CA ILE A 149 1.06 4.89 5.46
C ILE A 149 0.63 4.85 6.92
N THR A 150 0.53 6.01 7.53
CA THR A 150 0.31 6.20 8.96
C THR A 150 -0.72 7.27 9.25
N ASP A 151 -1.44 7.13 10.36
CA ASP A 151 -2.35 8.13 10.89
C ASP A 151 -1.59 9.29 11.55
N ASN A 152 -0.27 9.11 11.84
CA ASN A 152 0.59 10.09 12.47
C ASN A 152 1.78 10.49 11.57
N PRO A 153 1.53 11.25 10.48
CA PRO A 153 2.57 11.59 9.50
C PRO A 153 3.71 12.44 10.11
N LYS A 154 3.42 13.23 11.16
CA LYS A 154 4.45 14.01 11.85
C LYS A 154 5.49 13.11 12.50
N THR A 155 5.06 12.05 13.19
CA THR A 155 5.97 11.06 13.80
C THR A 155 6.80 10.37 12.73
N ALA A 156 6.20 9.93 11.64
CA ALA A 156 6.92 9.27 10.55
C ALA A 156 7.92 10.20 9.86
N SER A 157 7.58 11.47 9.64
CA SER A 157 8.45 12.45 8.95
C SER A 157 9.69 12.86 9.73
N GLN A 158 9.73 12.62 11.04
CA GLN A 158 10.92 12.88 11.87
C GLN A 158 12.02 11.82 11.66
N PHE A 159 11.70 10.71 10.97
CA PHE A 159 12.59 9.57 10.74
C PHE A 159 13.04 9.39 9.29
N MET A 160 12.44 10.10 8.36
CA MET A 160 12.84 10.13 6.95
C MET A 160 13.69 11.34 6.63
#